data_0337fc40f7aa3cdfff3b81328b89a655
#
_entry.id   0337fc40f7aa3cdfff3b81328b89a655
#
_cell.length_a   1.000
_cell.length_b   1.000
_cell.length_c   1.000
_cell.angle_alpha   90.00
_cell.angle_beta   90.00
_cell.angle_gamma   90.00
#
_symmetry.space_group_name_H-M   'P 1'
#
loop_
_entity.id
_entity.type
_entity.pdbx_description
1 polymer ?
#
loop_
_entity_poly.entity_id
_entity_poly.type
_entity_poly.pdbx_seq_one_letter_code
_entity_poly.pdbx_strand_id
1 'polypeptide(L)'
;VEAAGLARALTALLAENPRDLTRVASVDSLPEAIRYFSPVTGLGNPMSPPLVFGREGETVVVRTTLDRRFEGPPGFVHGGVTGLLLDEVLGQAGTLAGRWGMTAYLNITYRRALPLDTELELTSHIDWFDGRKTHVVGAIALASDPSTPHVEAEALFIEPRSDRQEKYFGQLRDLDGKPQSGRHGGTSPVSI
;
A
#
# COMPACT_ATOMS: atom_id res chain seq x y z
N VAL A 1 15.67 -17.02 -27.26
CA VAL A 1 16.67 -15.98 -27.67
C VAL A 1 15.95 -14.77 -28.25
N GLU A 2 14.97 -14.93 -29.13
CA GLU A 2 14.24 -13.84 -29.80
C GLU A 2 13.43 -12.98 -28.80
N ALA A 3 12.61 -13.59 -27.92
CA ALA A 3 11.81 -12.87 -26.92
C ALA A 3 12.69 -12.01 -25.97
N ALA A 4 13.83 -12.51 -25.55
CA ALA A 4 14.77 -11.76 -24.74
C ALA A 4 15.41 -10.59 -25.51
N GLY A 5 15.58 -10.72 -26.82
CA GLY A 5 16.02 -9.64 -27.71
C GLY A 5 15.00 -8.52 -27.80
N LEU A 6 13.73 -8.87 -28.02
CA LEU A 6 12.63 -7.91 -28.06
C LEU A 6 12.43 -7.20 -26.72
N ALA A 7 12.51 -7.91 -25.60
CA ALA A 7 12.41 -7.34 -24.25
C ALA A 7 13.53 -6.31 -24.02
N ARG A 8 14.79 -6.62 -24.37
CA ARG A 8 15.89 -5.65 -24.27
C ARG A 8 15.72 -4.43 -25.16
N ALA A 9 15.24 -4.61 -26.39
CA ALA A 9 14.98 -3.49 -27.30
C ALA A 9 13.88 -2.57 -26.77
N LEU A 10 12.78 -3.14 -26.23
CA LEU A 10 11.71 -2.37 -25.58
C LEU A 10 12.23 -1.62 -24.35
N THR A 11 13.03 -2.26 -23.51
CA THR A 11 13.63 -1.63 -22.34
C THR A 11 14.54 -0.44 -22.75
N ALA A 12 15.31 -0.58 -23.81
CA ALA A 12 16.17 0.48 -24.31
C ALA A 12 15.35 1.69 -24.81
N LEU A 13 14.26 1.44 -25.56
CA LEU A 13 13.34 2.51 -26.03
C LEU A 13 12.69 3.26 -24.84
N LEU A 14 12.25 2.53 -23.81
CA LEU A 14 11.67 3.14 -22.61
C LEU A 14 12.70 3.96 -21.81
N ALA A 15 13.97 3.55 -21.83
CA ALA A 15 15.05 4.24 -21.13
C ALA A 15 15.49 5.57 -21.84
N GLU A 16 15.10 5.80 -23.10
CA GLU A 16 15.37 7.07 -23.79
C GLU A 16 14.67 8.27 -23.17
N ASN A 17 13.53 8.01 -22.48
CA ASN A 17 12.74 9.03 -21.78
C ASN A 17 12.49 8.60 -20.34
N PRO A 18 13.54 8.58 -19.46
CA PRO A 18 13.38 8.16 -18.10
C PRO A 18 12.49 9.15 -17.33
N ARG A 19 11.66 8.62 -16.44
CA ARG A 19 10.87 9.45 -15.53
C ARG A 19 11.81 10.28 -14.64
N ASP A 20 11.53 11.58 -14.54
CA ASP A 20 12.12 12.43 -13.52
C ASP A 20 11.53 12.03 -12.14
N LEU A 21 12.35 11.43 -11.27
CA LEU A 21 11.93 10.96 -9.95
C LEU A 21 11.60 12.10 -8.97
N THR A 22 11.95 13.35 -9.31
CA THR A 22 11.55 14.52 -8.51
C THR A 22 10.14 14.98 -8.83
N ARG A 23 9.55 14.49 -9.93
CA ARG A 23 8.17 14.79 -10.31
C ARG A 23 7.24 13.66 -9.88
N VAL A 24 6.15 14.03 -9.22
CA VAL A 24 5.04 13.12 -8.99
C VAL A 24 4.43 12.74 -10.33
N ALA A 25 4.13 11.47 -10.57
CA ALA A 25 3.49 11.05 -11.81
C ALA A 25 2.13 11.75 -11.96
N SER A 26 1.75 12.09 -13.19
CA SER A 26 0.50 12.81 -13.46
C SER A 26 -0.74 12.11 -12.88
N VAL A 27 -0.76 10.79 -12.95
CA VAL A 27 -1.81 9.96 -12.36
C VAL A 27 -1.81 9.96 -10.82
N ASP A 28 -0.66 10.19 -10.18
CA ASP A 28 -0.55 10.34 -8.72
C ASP A 28 -1.05 11.73 -8.27
N SER A 29 -1.23 12.67 -9.19
CA SER A 29 -1.74 14.02 -8.93
C SER A 29 -3.26 14.13 -9.09
N LEU A 30 -3.94 13.06 -9.51
CA LEU A 30 -5.40 13.02 -9.59
C LEU A 30 -6.03 13.09 -8.20
N PRO A 31 -7.31 13.55 -8.09
CA PRO A 31 -8.01 13.64 -6.82
C PRO A 31 -8.04 12.32 -6.03
N GLU A 32 -8.03 11.19 -6.71
CA GLU A 32 -8.00 9.83 -6.14
C GLU A 32 -6.64 9.48 -5.52
N ALA A 33 -5.60 10.28 -5.80
CA ALA A 33 -4.23 10.16 -5.28
C ALA A 33 -3.66 8.73 -5.28
N ILE A 34 -3.98 7.96 -6.32
CA ILE A 34 -3.48 6.60 -6.50
C ILE A 34 -1.99 6.69 -6.85
N ARG A 35 -1.14 6.04 -6.06
CA ARG A 35 0.29 5.92 -6.35
C ARG A 35 0.51 4.93 -7.50
N TYR A 36 0.56 5.44 -8.74
CA TYR A 36 0.57 4.63 -9.97
C TYR A 36 1.59 3.49 -9.98
N PHE A 37 2.75 3.70 -9.36
CA PHE A 37 3.83 2.70 -9.27
C PHE A 37 3.93 2.02 -7.91
N SER A 38 2.97 2.23 -7.00
CA SER A 38 2.95 1.52 -5.71
C SER A 38 3.00 0.00 -5.93
N PRO A 39 3.79 -0.73 -5.16
CA PRO A 39 3.80 -2.19 -5.24
C PRO A 39 2.53 -2.83 -4.68
N VAL A 40 1.67 -2.06 -4.03
CA VAL A 40 0.43 -2.56 -3.40
C VAL A 40 -0.82 -2.08 -4.10
N THR A 41 -0.90 -0.79 -4.43
CA THR A 41 -2.12 -0.16 -4.97
C THR A 41 -1.94 0.39 -6.38
N GLY A 42 -0.73 0.30 -6.94
CA GLY A 42 -0.38 0.96 -8.19
C GLY A 42 -0.84 0.24 -9.44
N LEU A 43 -1.72 0.88 -10.21
CA LEU A 43 -2.23 0.34 -11.48
C LEU A 43 -1.13 0.12 -12.54
N GLY A 44 -0.02 0.84 -12.45
CA GLY A 44 1.14 0.70 -13.32
C GLY A 44 2.16 -0.34 -12.86
N ASN A 45 1.94 -0.97 -11.72
CA ASN A 45 2.84 -1.99 -11.20
C ASN A 45 2.25 -3.40 -11.43
N PRO A 46 2.84 -4.24 -12.31
CA PRO A 46 2.31 -5.57 -12.60
C PRO A 46 2.33 -6.54 -11.40
N MET A 47 3.08 -6.19 -10.35
CA MET A 47 3.11 -6.93 -9.09
C MET A 47 2.08 -6.44 -8.07
N SER A 48 1.33 -5.39 -8.38
CA SER A 48 0.28 -4.91 -7.49
C SER A 48 -0.85 -5.94 -7.37
N PRO A 49 -1.25 -6.34 -6.15
CA PRO A 49 -2.35 -7.27 -5.95
C PRO A 49 -3.71 -6.60 -6.26
N PRO A 50 -4.73 -7.39 -6.61
CA PRO A 50 -6.07 -6.86 -6.88
C PRO A 50 -6.81 -6.58 -5.55
N LEU A 51 -6.58 -5.41 -4.97
CA LEU A 51 -7.21 -5.00 -3.71
C LEU A 51 -8.56 -4.31 -3.96
N VAL A 52 -9.60 -4.79 -3.29
CA VAL A 52 -10.92 -4.14 -3.23
C VAL A 52 -11.08 -3.53 -1.85
N PHE A 53 -11.03 -2.19 -1.80
CA PHE A 53 -11.17 -1.44 -0.56
C PHE A 53 -12.63 -1.17 -0.22
N GLY A 54 -12.98 -1.36 1.04
CA GLY A 54 -14.26 -1.03 1.63
C GLY A 54 -14.10 -0.46 3.03
N ARG A 55 -15.22 -0.13 3.67
CA ARG A 55 -15.24 0.41 5.02
C ARG A 55 -16.48 -0.06 5.78
N GLU A 56 -16.28 -0.45 7.03
CA GLU A 56 -17.34 -0.77 7.98
C GLU A 56 -17.17 0.07 9.26
N GLY A 57 -17.97 1.15 9.38
CA GLY A 57 -17.77 2.12 10.44
C GLY A 57 -16.41 2.81 10.36
N GLU A 58 -15.56 2.61 11.36
CA GLU A 58 -14.18 3.12 11.42
C GLU A 58 -13.14 2.09 10.96
N THR A 59 -13.57 0.88 10.61
CA THR A 59 -12.71 -0.20 10.16
C THR A 59 -12.55 -0.16 8.64
N VAL A 60 -11.32 -0.18 8.18
CA VAL A 60 -10.98 -0.46 6.77
C VAL A 60 -11.14 -1.95 6.55
N VAL A 61 -11.83 -2.32 5.48
CA VAL A 61 -11.98 -3.71 5.05
C VAL A 61 -11.48 -3.84 3.63
N VAL A 62 -10.57 -4.76 3.39
CA VAL A 62 -9.99 -4.98 2.06
C VAL A 62 -10.14 -6.45 1.69
N ARG A 63 -10.61 -6.73 0.48
CA ARG A 63 -10.69 -8.09 -0.06
C ARG A 63 -9.73 -8.26 -1.21
N THR A 64 -9.14 -9.44 -1.28
CA THR A 64 -8.21 -9.82 -2.34
C THR A 64 -8.11 -11.33 -2.50
N THR A 65 -7.77 -11.75 -3.71
CA THR A 65 -7.33 -13.11 -4.01
C THR A 65 -5.94 -13.04 -4.60
N LEU A 66 -4.98 -13.70 -3.96
CA LEU A 66 -3.57 -13.66 -4.35
C LEU A 66 -3.23 -14.92 -5.14
N ASP A 67 -2.71 -14.74 -6.34
CA ASP A 67 -2.31 -15.81 -7.23
C ASP A 67 -0.83 -16.20 -7.06
N ARG A 68 -0.35 -17.08 -7.93
CA ARG A 68 1.02 -17.62 -7.92
C ARG A 68 2.13 -16.56 -8.00
N ARG A 69 1.86 -15.32 -8.42
CA ARG A 69 2.85 -14.23 -8.39
C ARG A 69 3.32 -13.91 -6.96
N PHE A 70 2.51 -14.26 -5.98
CA PHE A 70 2.71 -13.96 -4.55
C PHE A 70 3.12 -15.20 -3.73
N GLU A 71 3.49 -16.31 -4.41
CA GLU A 71 3.85 -17.56 -3.76
C GLU A 71 5.14 -17.46 -2.95
N GLY A 72 5.08 -18.00 -1.73
CA GLY A 72 6.24 -18.28 -0.88
C GLY A 72 6.46 -19.80 -0.80
N PRO A 73 6.08 -20.45 0.31
CA PRO A 73 6.02 -21.92 0.32
C PRO A 73 4.96 -22.41 -0.68
N PRO A 74 5.14 -23.58 -1.29
CA PRO A 74 4.20 -24.08 -2.32
C PRO A 74 2.74 -24.04 -1.88
N GLY A 75 1.91 -23.31 -2.64
CA GLY A 75 0.48 -23.12 -2.39
C GLY A 75 0.12 -22.04 -1.36
N PHE A 76 1.10 -21.33 -0.79
CA PHE A 76 0.85 -20.31 0.22
C PHE A 76 1.47 -18.97 -0.13
N VAL A 77 0.87 -17.90 0.40
CA VAL A 77 1.34 -16.53 0.24
C VAL A 77 2.68 -16.33 0.94
N HIS A 78 3.60 -15.63 0.29
CA HIS A 78 4.89 -15.28 0.85
C HIS A 78 4.74 -14.31 2.05
N GLY A 79 5.41 -14.60 3.17
CA GLY A 79 5.31 -13.79 4.38
C GLY A 79 5.66 -12.31 4.20
N GLY A 80 6.64 -11.99 3.34
CA GLY A 80 6.96 -10.61 3.00
C GLY A 80 5.87 -9.89 2.20
N VAL A 81 5.12 -10.61 1.35
CA VAL A 81 3.94 -10.06 0.67
C VAL A 81 2.84 -9.76 1.71
N THR A 82 2.62 -10.66 2.65
CA THR A 82 1.70 -10.44 3.78
C THR A 82 2.05 -9.15 4.54
N GLY A 83 3.35 -8.94 4.84
CA GLY A 83 3.82 -7.72 5.50
C GLY A 83 3.59 -6.46 4.67
N LEU A 84 3.83 -6.53 3.36
CA LEU A 84 3.60 -5.44 2.42
C LEU A 84 2.12 -5.03 2.38
N LEU A 85 1.21 -5.99 2.34
CA LEU A 85 -0.23 -5.76 2.38
C LEU A 85 -0.69 -5.13 3.69
N LEU A 86 -0.18 -5.64 4.81
CA LEU A 86 -0.52 -5.13 6.14
C LEU A 86 -0.03 -3.70 6.34
N ASP A 87 1.18 -3.35 5.90
CA ASP A 87 1.69 -1.98 5.98
C ASP A 87 0.76 -0.98 5.28
N GLU A 88 0.31 -1.32 4.06
CA GLU A 88 -0.63 -0.49 3.30
C GLU A 88 -2.00 -0.39 3.99
N VAL A 89 -2.61 -1.53 4.35
CA VAL A 89 -3.97 -1.56 4.91
C VAL A 89 -4.03 -0.90 6.29
N LEU A 90 -3.01 -1.09 7.14
CA LEU A 90 -2.89 -0.39 8.41
C LEU A 90 -2.69 1.12 8.21
N GLY A 91 -1.87 1.53 7.25
CA GLY A 91 -1.67 2.94 6.90
C GLY A 91 -2.95 3.63 6.42
N GLN A 92 -3.82 2.90 5.72
CA GLN A 92 -5.10 3.43 5.24
C GLN A 92 -6.06 3.79 6.39
N ALA A 93 -6.09 3.05 7.49
CA ALA A 93 -6.92 3.40 8.64
C ALA A 93 -6.54 4.77 9.22
N GLY A 94 -5.24 5.06 9.34
CA GLY A 94 -4.77 6.38 9.74
C GLY A 94 -5.13 7.47 8.74
N THR A 95 -4.93 7.21 7.46
CA THR A 95 -5.23 8.15 6.36
C THR A 95 -6.72 8.53 6.32
N LEU A 96 -7.62 7.55 6.45
CA LEU A 96 -9.07 7.78 6.49
C LEU A 96 -9.51 8.65 7.66
N ALA A 97 -8.80 8.57 8.78
CA ALA A 97 -9.04 9.41 9.96
C ALA A 97 -8.31 10.78 9.88
N GLY A 98 -7.69 11.13 8.75
CA GLY A 98 -6.91 12.34 8.59
C GLY A 98 -5.58 12.35 9.37
N ARG A 99 -5.09 11.18 9.77
CA ARG A 99 -3.90 10.98 10.60
C ARG A 99 -2.79 10.28 9.84
N TRP A 100 -2.37 10.93 8.76
CA TRP A 100 -1.27 10.41 7.96
C TRP A 100 0.05 10.33 8.77
N GLY A 101 0.85 9.29 8.50
CA GLY A 101 2.17 9.13 9.10
C GLY A 101 3.05 8.15 8.33
N MET A 102 4.34 8.16 8.65
CA MET A 102 5.29 7.17 8.15
C MET A 102 5.39 6.01 9.15
N THR A 103 5.52 4.81 8.64
CA THR A 103 5.66 3.58 9.45
C THR A 103 6.92 3.67 10.30
N ALA A 104 6.76 3.62 11.61
CA ALA A 104 7.87 3.57 12.58
C ALA A 104 8.20 2.13 12.96
N TYR A 105 7.20 1.30 13.12
CA TYR A 105 7.33 -0.15 13.21
C TYR A 105 6.08 -0.85 12.69
N LEU A 106 6.25 -2.11 12.31
CA LEU A 106 5.20 -3.05 11.96
C LEU A 106 5.55 -4.39 12.61
N ASN A 107 4.71 -4.85 13.54
CA ASN A 107 4.83 -6.14 14.19
C ASN A 107 3.78 -7.08 13.59
N ILE A 108 4.20 -8.26 13.17
CA ILE A 108 3.33 -9.25 12.53
C ILE A 108 3.43 -10.58 13.26
N THR A 109 2.29 -11.16 13.59
CA THR A 109 2.17 -12.49 14.15
C THR A 109 1.49 -13.40 13.15
N TYR A 110 2.22 -14.39 12.65
CA TYR A 110 1.70 -15.41 11.74
C TYR A 110 1.14 -16.59 12.56
N ARG A 111 -0.18 -16.75 12.56
CA ARG A 111 -0.88 -17.84 13.27
C ARG A 111 -1.07 -19.05 12.37
N ARG A 112 -1.41 -18.82 11.11
CA ARG A 112 -1.67 -19.83 10.09
C ARG A 112 -1.16 -19.35 8.73
N ALA A 113 -0.82 -20.28 7.84
CA ALA A 113 -0.47 -19.95 6.47
C ALA A 113 -1.70 -19.43 5.70
N LEU A 114 -1.49 -18.44 4.84
CA LEU A 114 -2.52 -17.91 3.94
C LEU A 114 -2.47 -18.67 2.62
N PRO A 115 -3.54 -19.38 2.22
CA PRO A 115 -3.55 -20.10 0.96
C PRO A 115 -3.62 -19.14 -0.24
N LEU A 116 -2.96 -19.52 -1.35
CA LEU A 116 -3.17 -18.86 -2.65
C LEU A 116 -4.55 -19.19 -3.21
N ASP A 117 -4.98 -18.40 -4.21
CA ASP A 117 -6.23 -18.60 -4.97
C ASP A 117 -7.48 -18.69 -4.06
N THR A 118 -7.39 -18.12 -2.86
CA THR A 118 -8.48 -18.07 -1.87
C THR A 118 -8.75 -16.61 -1.51
N GLU A 119 -10.02 -16.23 -1.42
CA GLU A 119 -10.39 -14.88 -1.04
C GLU A 119 -10.01 -14.61 0.42
N LEU A 120 -9.23 -13.56 0.60
CA LEU A 120 -8.76 -13.06 1.90
C LEU A 120 -9.49 -11.77 2.24
N GLU A 121 -9.77 -11.58 3.53
CA GLU A 121 -10.24 -10.32 4.09
C GLU A 121 -9.17 -9.75 5.03
N LEU A 122 -8.78 -8.51 4.77
CA LEU A 122 -7.86 -7.75 5.59
C LEU A 122 -8.64 -6.64 6.29
N THR A 123 -8.46 -6.50 7.59
CA THR A 123 -9.11 -5.45 8.38
C THR A 123 -8.09 -4.61 9.10
N SER A 124 -8.38 -3.31 9.28
CA SER A 124 -7.59 -2.44 10.14
C SER A 124 -8.42 -1.32 10.76
N HIS A 125 -8.03 -0.91 11.97
CA HIS A 125 -8.61 0.24 12.66
C HIS A 125 -7.58 0.87 13.59
N ILE A 126 -7.83 2.14 13.96
CA ILE A 126 -7.01 2.84 14.94
C ILE A 126 -7.34 2.28 16.32
N ASP A 127 -6.31 1.82 17.02
CA ASP A 127 -6.40 1.40 18.42
C ASP A 127 -6.30 2.61 19.35
N TRP A 128 -5.27 3.44 19.18
CA TRP A 128 -5.10 4.70 19.89
C TRP A 128 -4.27 5.71 19.08
N PHE A 129 -4.31 6.96 19.50
CA PHE A 129 -3.43 8.00 18.98
C PHE A 129 -3.01 8.98 20.08
N ASP A 130 -1.81 9.55 19.93
CA ASP A 130 -1.28 10.59 20.80
C ASP A 130 -0.43 11.56 19.99
N GLY A 131 -0.84 12.83 19.91
CA GLY A 131 -0.18 13.85 19.12
C GLY A 131 0.04 13.39 17.67
N ARG A 132 1.30 13.21 17.27
CA ARG A 132 1.73 12.78 15.93
C ARG A 132 1.76 11.24 15.76
N LYS A 133 1.52 10.50 16.79
CA LYS A 133 1.56 9.03 16.79
C LYS A 133 0.19 8.47 16.57
N THR A 134 0.07 7.46 15.73
CA THR A 134 -1.16 6.71 15.50
C THR A 134 -0.82 5.22 15.53
N HIS A 135 -1.38 4.51 16.49
CA HIS A 135 -1.26 3.06 16.61
C HIS A 135 -2.46 2.41 15.95
N VAL A 136 -2.19 1.48 15.08
CA VAL A 136 -3.20 0.81 14.27
C VAL A 136 -3.02 -0.69 14.44
N VAL A 137 -4.12 -1.40 14.54
CA VAL A 137 -4.17 -2.86 14.59
C VAL A 137 -4.96 -3.40 13.42
N GLY A 138 -4.65 -4.62 13.00
CA GLY A 138 -5.35 -5.27 11.89
C GLY A 138 -5.05 -6.74 11.80
N ALA A 139 -5.77 -7.40 10.90
CA ALA A 139 -5.67 -8.84 10.72
C ALA A 139 -5.91 -9.23 9.26
N ILE A 140 -5.47 -10.44 8.91
CA ILE A 140 -5.85 -11.13 7.67
C ILE A 140 -6.50 -12.45 8.05
N ALA A 141 -7.68 -12.69 7.49
CA ALA A 141 -8.43 -13.93 7.62
C ALA A 141 -8.88 -14.44 6.26
N LEU A 142 -9.43 -15.65 6.20
CA LEU A 142 -10.19 -16.09 5.02
C LEU A 142 -11.52 -15.31 4.98
N ALA A 143 -11.94 -14.85 3.81
CA ALA A 143 -13.22 -14.15 3.68
C ALA A 143 -14.43 -15.03 4.04
N SER A 144 -14.28 -16.36 3.97
CA SER A 144 -15.26 -17.35 4.42
C SER A 144 -15.33 -17.53 5.95
N ASP A 145 -14.30 -17.10 6.70
CA ASP A 145 -14.24 -17.13 8.15
C ASP A 145 -13.44 -15.93 8.69
N PRO A 146 -13.99 -14.71 8.62
CA PRO A 146 -13.29 -13.50 9.02
C PRO A 146 -13.08 -13.39 10.54
N SER A 147 -13.77 -14.21 11.32
CA SER A 147 -13.62 -14.26 12.78
C SER A 147 -12.36 -14.99 13.24
N THR A 148 -11.70 -15.74 12.37
CA THR A 148 -10.52 -16.54 12.68
C THR A 148 -9.27 -15.99 11.99
N PRO A 149 -8.50 -15.08 12.61
CA PRO A 149 -7.30 -14.52 12.02
C PRO A 149 -6.24 -15.58 11.70
N HIS A 150 -5.71 -15.50 10.50
CA HIS A 150 -4.51 -16.23 10.06
C HIS A 150 -3.26 -15.43 10.38
N VAL A 151 -3.33 -14.11 10.29
CA VAL A 151 -2.25 -13.18 10.59
C VAL A 151 -2.82 -12.00 11.35
N GLU A 152 -2.12 -11.58 12.40
CA GLU A 152 -2.44 -10.37 13.17
C GLU A 152 -1.28 -9.40 13.07
N ALA A 153 -1.57 -8.10 13.08
CA ALA A 153 -0.54 -7.07 13.03
C ALA A 153 -0.91 -5.84 13.85
N GLU A 154 0.13 -5.16 14.30
CA GLU A 154 0.07 -3.81 14.85
C GLU A 154 1.16 -2.95 14.22
N ALA A 155 0.87 -1.68 14.04
CA ALA A 155 1.84 -0.71 13.53
C ALA A 155 1.73 0.63 14.25
N LEU A 156 2.86 1.32 14.34
CA LEU A 156 2.92 2.70 14.76
C LEU A 156 3.28 3.57 13.56
N PHE A 157 2.40 4.51 13.24
CA PHE A 157 2.66 5.54 12.26
C PHE A 157 2.97 6.86 12.96
N ILE A 158 3.94 7.60 12.46
CA ILE A 158 4.34 8.89 13.03
C ILE A 158 4.29 9.96 11.95
N GLU A 159 3.46 10.98 12.16
CA GLU A 159 3.47 12.15 11.29
C GLU A 159 4.82 12.87 11.43
N PRO A 160 5.57 13.06 10.34
CA PRO A 160 6.85 13.79 10.39
C PRO A 160 6.63 15.23 10.84
N ARG A 161 7.61 15.81 11.57
CA ARG A 161 7.62 17.23 11.86
C ARG A 161 7.78 18.05 10.59
N SER A 162 7.36 19.31 10.59
CA SER A 162 7.39 20.18 9.42
C SER A 162 8.76 20.27 8.76
N ASP A 163 9.83 20.38 9.58
CA ASP A 163 11.22 20.41 9.09
C ASP A 163 11.63 19.09 8.38
N ARG A 164 11.10 17.95 8.86
CA ARG A 164 11.32 16.65 8.24
C ARG A 164 10.48 16.46 6.99
N GLN A 165 9.24 16.95 7.00
CA GLN A 165 8.38 16.94 5.81
C GLN A 165 9.04 17.71 4.66
N GLU A 166 9.55 18.91 4.94
CA GLU A 166 10.28 19.70 3.95
C GLU A 166 11.53 18.96 3.44
N LYS A 167 12.32 18.35 4.33
CA LYS A 167 13.50 17.57 3.96
C LYS A 167 13.17 16.37 3.06
N TYR A 168 12.07 15.67 3.32
CA TYR A 168 11.72 14.46 2.58
C TYR A 168 10.98 14.76 1.27
N PHE A 169 10.15 15.79 1.26
CA PHE A 169 9.18 16.05 0.20
C PHE A 169 9.30 17.43 -0.46
N GLY A 170 10.11 18.35 0.10
CA GLY A 170 10.22 19.71 -0.37
C GLY A 170 10.73 19.86 -1.81
N GLN A 171 11.39 18.83 -2.35
CA GLN A 171 11.80 18.78 -3.76
C GLN A 171 10.72 18.25 -4.71
N LEU A 172 9.63 17.65 -4.19
CA LEU A 172 8.58 17.14 -5.03
C LEU A 172 7.79 18.28 -5.67
N ARG A 173 7.44 18.13 -6.93
CA ARG A 173 6.70 19.09 -7.73
C ARG A 173 5.51 18.39 -8.38
N ASP A 174 4.39 19.10 -8.51
CA ASP A 174 3.26 18.68 -9.33
C ASP A 174 3.54 18.97 -10.82
N LEU A 175 2.54 18.73 -11.66
CA LEU A 175 2.65 18.97 -13.11
C LEU A 175 2.89 20.45 -13.43
N ASP A 176 2.41 21.36 -12.59
CA ASP A 176 2.60 22.81 -12.75
C ASP A 176 3.90 23.31 -12.14
N GLY A 177 4.73 22.41 -11.57
CA GLY A 177 5.98 22.72 -10.90
C GLY A 177 5.82 23.31 -9.50
N LYS A 178 4.62 23.27 -8.90
CA LYS A 178 4.38 23.73 -7.53
C LYS A 178 4.88 22.71 -6.51
N PRO A 179 5.36 23.16 -5.34
CA PRO A 179 5.75 22.26 -4.27
C PRO A 179 4.61 21.35 -3.87
N GLN A 180 4.91 20.06 -3.73
CA GLN A 180 3.98 19.04 -3.23
C GLN A 180 4.32 18.71 -1.79
N SER A 181 3.34 18.82 -0.88
CA SER A 181 3.47 18.22 0.43
C SER A 181 3.41 16.70 0.27
N GLY A 182 4.23 15.94 0.99
CA GLY A 182 4.20 14.48 0.95
C GLY A 182 2.87 13.83 1.40
N ARG A 183 1.85 14.64 1.67
CA ARG A 183 0.49 14.26 2.06
C ARG A 183 -0.35 13.81 0.85
N HIS A 184 0.19 13.00 -0.02
CA HIS A 184 -0.59 12.35 -1.06
C HIS A 184 -1.09 10.98 -0.59
N GLY A 185 -1.81 10.98 0.52
CA GLY A 185 -2.77 9.94 0.82
C GLY A 185 -4.12 10.46 0.40
N GLY A 186 -4.73 9.85 -0.60
CA GLY A 186 -6.07 10.23 -1.04
C GLY A 186 -7.03 10.21 0.14
N THR A 187 -7.74 11.30 0.29
CA THR A 187 -8.81 11.42 1.29
C THR A 187 -10.11 10.79 0.82
N SER A 188 -10.10 10.12 -0.31
CA SER A 188 -11.26 9.42 -0.81
C SER A 188 -10.99 7.93 -0.87
N PRO A 189 -11.80 7.09 -0.18
CA PRO A 189 -11.85 5.69 -0.53
C PRO A 189 -12.24 5.62 -2.00
N VAL A 190 -11.54 4.80 -2.76
CA VAL A 190 -11.93 4.49 -4.13
C VAL A 190 -13.37 4.00 -4.05
N SER A 191 -14.33 4.85 -4.41
CA SER A 191 -15.69 4.42 -4.64
C SER A 191 -15.66 3.58 -5.90
N ILE A 192 -15.80 2.28 -5.73
CA ILE A 192 -16.08 1.33 -6.79
C ILE A 192 -17.58 1.35 -7.06
#